data_ec090690e8337c59f35fb4b1345746da
#
_entry.id   ec090690e8337c59f35fb4b1345746da
#
_cell.length_a   1.000
_cell.length_b   1.000
_cell.length_c   1.000
_cell.angle_alpha   90.00
_cell.angle_beta   90.00
_cell.angle_gamma   90.00
#
_symmetry.space_group_name_H-M   'P 1'
#
loop_
_entity.id
_entity.type
_entity.pdbx_description
1 polymer ?
#
loop_
_entity_poly.entity_id
_entity_poly.type
_entity_poly.pdbx_seq_one_letter_code
_entity_poly.pdbx_strand_id
1 'polypeptide(L)' 'MKLRYIRISKHLTQEDLAELSGVAVETISHIERGKHPPKLDTMLKLARSLDLDLDNIDEFKQRISV' A
#
# COMPACT_ATOMS: atom_id res chain seq x y z
N MET A 1 -10.00 4.30 -0.64
CA MET A 1 -9.04 5.44 -0.71
C MET A 1 -7.75 4.99 -1.36
N LYS A 2 -7.08 5.89 -2.04
CA LYS A 2 -5.78 5.59 -2.62
C LYS A 2 -4.71 5.47 -1.54
N LEU A 3 -3.77 4.57 -1.75
CA LEU A 3 -2.71 4.32 -0.78
C LEU A 3 -1.96 5.60 -0.42
N ARG A 4 -1.68 6.44 -1.40
CA ARG A 4 -0.97 7.71 -1.15
C ARG A 4 -1.71 8.59 -0.14
N TYR A 5 -3.03 8.73 -0.28
CA TYR A 5 -3.81 9.57 0.62
C TYR A 5 -3.87 8.99 2.02
N ILE A 6 -3.98 7.67 2.12
CA ILE A 6 -3.98 7.00 3.42
C ILE A 6 -2.65 7.27 4.12
N ARG A 7 -1.55 7.08 3.39
CA ARG A 7 -0.21 7.30 3.93
C ARG A 7 -0.03 8.74 4.42
N ILE A 8 -0.40 9.70 3.59
CA ILE A 8 -0.26 11.12 3.92
C ILE A 8 -1.13 11.49 5.11
N SER A 9 -2.34 10.94 5.19
CA SER A 9 -3.24 11.22 6.32
C SER A 9 -2.66 10.76 7.64
N LYS A 10 -1.74 9.80 7.61
CA LYS A 10 -1.07 9.29 8.81
C LYS A 10 0.31 9.95 9.01
N HIS A 11 0.62 10.98 8.23
CA HIS A 11 1.88 11.72 8.30
C HIS A 11 3.10 10.84 8.03
N LEU A 12 2.96 9.90 7.09
CA LEU A 12 4.05 8.98 6.74
C LEU A 12 4.63 9.35 5.38
N THR A 13 5.96 9.36 5.29
CA THR A 13 6.63 9.39 3.99
C THR A 13 6.61 7.98 3.40
N GLN A 14 7.01 7.86 2.12
CA GLN A 14 7.16 6.53 1.53
C GLN A 14 8.21 5.72 2.28
N GLU A 15 9.29 6.36 2.70
CA GLU A 15 10.33 5.70 3.50
C GLU A 15 9.80 5.24 4.85
N ASP A 16 8.98 6.07 5.49
CA ASP A 16 8.37 5.69 6.77
C ASP A 16 7.51 4.44 6.61
N LEU A 17 6.70 4.41 5.56
CA LEU A 17 5.84 3.26 5.32
C LEU A 17 6.65 2.03 4.97
N ALA A 18 7.73 2.19 4.21
CA ALA A 18 8.63 1.09 3.88
C ALA A 18 9.20 0.47 5.15
N GLU A 19 9.63 1.30 6.08
CA GLU A 19 10.20 0.85 7.35
C GLU A 19 9.17 0.12 8.19
N LEU A 20 7.95 0.67 8.28
CA LEU A 20 6.89 0.07 9.08
C LEU A 20 6.41 -1.25 8.51
N SER A 21 6.33 -1.36 7.20
CA SER A 21 5.71 -2.51 6.54
C SER A 21 6.69 -3.60 6.15
N GLY A 22 7.98 -3.26 6.03
CA GLY A 22 8.96 -4.18 5.49
C GLY A 22 8.90 -4.30 3.97
N VAL A 23 8.18 -3.39 3.31
CA VAL A 23 8.07 -3.35 1.85
C VAL A 23 9.05 -2.31 1.31
N ALA A 24 9.74 -2.62 0.21
CA ALA A 24 10.71 -1.70 -0.37
C ALA A 24 10.04 -0.40 -0.81
N VAL A 25 10.75 0.72 -0.63
CA VAL A 25 10.20 2.03 -0.99
C VAL A 25 9.86 2.12 -2.48
N GLU A 26 10.65 1.47 -3.33
CA GLU A 26 10.36 1.44 -4.78
C GLU A 26 9.05 0.74 -5.08
N THR A 27 8.76 -0.32 -4.33
CA THR A 27 7.51 -1.06 -4.49
C THR A 27 6.33 -0.17 -4.12
N ILE A 28 6.44 0.53 -3.00
CA ILE A 28 5.39 1.47 -2.56
C ILE A 28 5.17 2.55 -3.62
N SER A 29 6.26 3.12 -4.14
CA SER A 29 6.19 4.13 -5.18
C SER A 29 5.48 3.61 -6.42
N HIS A 30 5.81 2.39 -6.87
CA HIS A 30 5.18 1.79 -8.04
C HIS A 30 3.68 1.57 -7.82
N ILE A 31 3.30 1.13 -6.62
CA ILE A 31 1.88 0.93 -6.30
C ILE A 31 1.14 2.26 -6.37
N GLU A 32 1.71 3.31 -5.77
CA GLU A 32 1.05 4.61 -5.72
C GLU A 32 0.90 5.22 -7.10
N ARG A 33 1.79 4.89 -8.02
CA ARG A 33 1.71 5.37 -9.41
C ARG A 33 0.88 4.46 -10.30
N GLY A 34 0.34 3.37 -9.75
CA GLY A 34 -0.50 2.46 -10.53
C GLY A 34 0.23 1.66 -11.57
N LYS A 35 1.54 1.46 -11.42
CA LYS A 35 2.34 0.79 -12.44
C LYS A 35 2.10 -0.71 -12.51
N HIS A 36 1.98 -1.36 -11.35
CA HIS A 36 1.80 -2.79 -11.28
C HIS A 36 0.87 -3.12 -10.12
N PRO A 37 -0.03 -4.10 -10.28
CA PRO A 37 -0.78 -4.58 -9.12
C PRO A 37 0.17 -5.26 -8.16
N PRO A 38 0.07 -4.99 -6.85
CA PRO A 38 0.97 -5.60 -5.88
C PRO A 38 0.63 -7.07 -5.67
N LYS A 39 1.62 -7.84 -5.21
CA LYS A 39 1.40 -9.22 -4.81
C LYS A 39 0.61 -9.24 -3.50
N LEU A 40 -0.05 -10.38 -3.24
CA LEU A 40 -0.90 -10.50 -2.06
C LEU A 40 -0.13 -10.29 -0.76
N ASP A 41 1.08 -10.88 -0.64
CA ASP A 41 1.85 -10.70 0.59
C ASP A 41 2.26 -9.25 0.80
N THR A 42 2.56 -8.52 -0.28
CA THR A 42 2.86 -7.09 -0.21
C THR A 42 1.63 -6.32 0.28
N MET A 43 0.45 -6.63 -0.27
CA MET A 43 -0.79 -5.99 0.15
C MET A 43 -1.05 -6.22 1.63
N LEU A 44 -0.84 -7.45 2.10
CA LEU A 44 -1.07 -7.78 3.50
C LEU A 44 -0.11 -7.02 4.42
N LYS A 45 1.16 -6.94 4.04
CA LYS A 45 2.14 -6.19 4.83
C LYS A 45 1.75 -4.72 4.96
N LEU A 46 1.36 -4.12 3.85
CA LEU A 46 0.96 -2.70 3.85
C LEU A 46 -0.32 -2.48 4.64
N ALA A 47 -1.32 -3.32 4.42
CA ALA A 47 -2.60 -3.19 5.12
C ALA A 47 -2.42 -3.33 6.63
N ARG A 48 -1.62 -4.30 7.07
CA ARG A 48 -1.34 -4.49 8.49
C ARG A 48 -0.63 -3.29 9.11
N SER A 49 0.35 -2.74 8.40
CA SER A 49 1.10 -1.59 8.92
C SER A 49 0.23 -0.36 9.04
N LEU A 50 -0.84 -0.26 8.22
CA LEU A 50 -1.77 0.86 8.24
C LEU A 50 -3.03 0.57 9.03
N ASP A 51 -3.15 -0.64 9.58
CA ASP A 51 -4.32 -1.09 10.35
C ASP A 51 -5.61 -0.99 9.53
N LEU A 52 -5.56 -1.47 8.29
CA LEU A 52 -6.67 -1.40 7.36
C LEU A 52 -6.93 -2.75 6.72
N ASP A 53 -8.16 -2.92 6.22
CA ASP A 53 -8.50 -4.05 5.37
C ASP A 53 -8.04 -3.79 3.94
N LEU A 54 -7.82 -4.86 3.18
CA LEU A 54 -7.41 -4.74 1.78
C LEU A 54 -8.42 -3.93 0.96
N ASP A 55 -9.70 -4.05 1.28
CA ASP A 55 -10.77 -3.36 0.55
C ASP A 55 -10.69 -1.83 0.70
N ASN A 56 -10.03 -1.33 1.71
CA ASN A 56 -9.92 0.10 1.96
C ASN A 56 -8.94 0.80 1.02
N ILE A 57 -8.08 0.03 0.34
CA ILE A 57 -7.01 0.56 -0.48
C ILE A 57 -7.33 0.31 -1.95
N ASP A 58 -7.54 1.39 -2.70
CA ASP A 58 -8.03 1.30 -4.07
C ASP A 58 -7.11 0.50 -4.99
N GLU A 59 -5.80 0.66 -4.85
CA GLU A 59 -4.82 -0.02 -5.70
C GLU A 59 -4.85 -1.54 -5.52
N PHE A 60 -5.42 -2.02 -4.41
CA PHE A 60 -5.47 -3.45 -4.12
C PHE A 60 -6.69 -4.14 -4.72
N LYS A 61 -7.70 -3.39 -5.11
CA LYS A 61 -8.98 -3.96 -5.57
C LYS A 61 -8.83 -4.75 -6.85
N GLN A 62 -7.96 -4.31 -7.75
CA GLN A 62 -7.72 -5.01 -9.00
C GLN A 62 -7.19 -6.42 -8.79
N ARG A 63 -6.39 -6.59 -7.72
CA ARG A 63 -5.74 -7.86 -7.43
C ARG A 63 -6.71 -8.88 -6.83
N ILE A 64 -7.60 -8.41 -5.98
CA ILE A 64 -8.55 -9.27 -5.26
C ILE A 64 -9.90 -9.35 -5.94
N SER A 65 -10.16 -8.51 -6.93
CA SER A 65 -11.38 -8.54 -7.72
C SER A 65 -11.29 -9.66 -8.75
N VAL A 66 -12.23 -10.57 -8.72
CA VAL A 66 -12.21 -11.73 -9.61
C VAL A 66 -13.32 -11.62 -10.63
#